data_663bff3bb8ae22b69b7f05be40791e4b
#
_entry.id   663bff3bb8ae22b69b7f05be40791e4b
#
_cell.length_a   1.000
_cell.length_b   1.000
_cell.length_c   1.000
_cell.angle_alpha   90.00
_cell.angle_beta   90.00
_cell.angle_gamma   90.00
#
_symmetry.space_group_name_H-M   'P 1'
#
loop_
_entity.id
_entity.type
_entity.pdbx_description
1 polymer ?
#
loop_
_entity_poly.entity_id
_entity_poly.type
_entity_poly.pdbx_seq_one_letter_code
_entity_poly.pdbx_strand_id
1 'polypeptide(L)'
;QSAGLEKTSTGTLTLKDDSKEAGSLTATGGNNAAGIGGGFQGNGENITITGGTVTATGGFSAAGIGGGREGKGENITITGGTVNATSNDGAGIGGGLQGNGENITITGGTVTATGGFSAAGIGGGREGKGENITITGGTVTAAGGFGNAGIGGGNGSDGENITITGGSVTATGGEFAA
;
A
#
# COMPACT_ATOMS: atom_id res chain seq x y z
N GLN A 1 4.53 -18.41 -4.52
CA GLN A 1 4.81 -17.75 -3.23
C GLN A 1 3.57 -17.00 -2.79
N SER A 2 3.17 -17.18 -1.55
CA SER A 2 1.92 -16.67 -1.00
C SER A 2 2.11 -15.38 -0.21
N ALA A 3 1.06 -14.55 -0.18
CA ALA A 3 1.00 -13.42 0.73
C ALA A 3 0.89 -13.88 2.19
N GLY A 4 1.22 -13.00 3.13
CA GLY A 4 1.01 -13.26 4.55
C GLY A 4 -0.47 -13.47 4.87
N LEU A 5 -1.32 -12.58 4.34
CA LEU A 5 -2.76 -12.76 4.24
C LEU A 5 -3.14 -12.66 2.75
N GLU A 6 -3.35 -13.79 2.12
CA GLU A 6 -3.56 -13.86 0.67
C GLU A 6 -5.05 -13.67 0.31
N LYS A 7 -5.27 -12.82 -0.67
CA LYS A 7 -6.59 -12.59 -1.26
C LYS A 7 -6.60 -13.11 -2.70
N THR A 8 -7.31 -14.20 -2.92
CA THR A 8 -7.30 -14.93 -4.20
C THR A 8 -8.59 -14.82 -5.00
N SER A 9 -9.59 -14.11 -4.49
CA SER A 9 -10.92 -14.02 -5.11
C SER A 9 -11.33 -12.58 -5.42
N THR A 10 -12.38 -12.40 -6.22
CA THR A 10 -12.93 -11.08 -6.55
C THR A 10 -13.74 -10.42 -5.42
N GLY A 11 -14.04 -11.14 -4.33
CA GLY A 11 -14.74 -10.61 -3.15
C GLY A 11 -13.92 -9.56 -2.40
N THR A 12 -14.49 -8.93 -1.40
CA THR A 12 -13.81 -7.94 -0.54
C THR A 12 -13.16 -8.63 0.65
N LEU A 13 -11.91 -8.28 0.92
CA LEU A 13 -11.27 -8.55 2.21
C LEU A 13 -11.51 -7.35 3.13
N THR A 14 -12.21 -7.55 4.23
CA THR A 14 -12.43 -6.49 5.23
C THR A 14 -11.70 -6.82 6.52
N LEU A 15 -10.81 -5.92 6.94
CA LEU A 15 -10.15 -5.96 8.24
C LEU A 15 -10.82 -4.92 9.15
N LYS A 16 -11.42 -5.41 10.22
CA LYS A 16 -12.12 -4.57 11.21
C LYS A 16 -11.79 -5.05 12.62
N ASP A 17 -11.96 -4.15 13.55
CA ASP A 17 -11.87 -4.47 14.97
C ASP A 17 -13.20 -4.12 15.65
N ASP A 18 -13.95 -5.14 16.02
CA ASP A 18 -15.20 -5.03 16.76
C ASP A 18 -15.00 -5.38 18.25
N SER A 19 -13.76 -5.61 18.68
CA SER A 19 -13.43 -6.02 20.05
C SER A 19 -13.34 -4.83 21.02
N LYS A 20 -13.48 -5.10 22.30
CA LYS A 20 -13.26 -4.08 23.34
C LYS A 20 -11.77 -3.78 23.56
N GLU A 21 -10.92 -4.69 23.13
CA GLU A 21 -9.46 -4.55 23.18
C GLU A 21 -8.92 -4.43 21.76
N ALA A 22 -7.94 -3.57 21.55
CA ALA A 22 -7.41 -3.31 20.21
C ALA A 22 -6.83 -4.60 19.60
N GLY A 23 -7.51 -5.10 18.59
CA GLY A 23 -7.06 -6.25 17.80
C GLY A 23 -5.85 -5.90 16.93
N SER A 24 -4.98 -6.87 16.70
CA SER A 24 -3.81 -6.68 15.85
C SER A 24 -3.62 -7.81 14.84
N LEU A 25 -3.16 -7.44 13.64
CA LEU A 25 -2.77 -8.35 12.58
C LEU A 25 -1.34 -8.03 12.15
N THR A 26 -0.49 -9.03 12.16
CA THR A 26 0.83 -8.96 11.52
C THR A 26 0.90 -9.95 10.37
N ALA A 27 1.17 -9.46 9.18
CA ALA A 27 1.22 -10.26 7.96
C ALA A 27 2.51 -9.98 7.19
N THR A 28 3.27 -11.03 6.90
CA THR A 28 4.52 -10.95 6.14
C THR A 28 4.43 -11.85 4.92
N GLY A 29 4.65 -11.27 3.75
CA GLY A 29 4.64 -12.00 2.48
C GLY A 29 5.93 -12.77 2.23
N GLY A 30 5.84 -13.81 1.43
CA GLY A 30 7.02 -14.48 0.85
C GLY A 30 7.71 -13.58 -0.19
N ASN A 31 8.89 -13.96 -0.67
CA ASN A 31 9.78 -13.10 -1.50
C ASN A 31 9.12 -12.24 -2.58
N ASN A 32 8.11 -12.73 -3.27
CA ASN A 32 7.44 -12.01 -4.36
C ASN A 32 5.94 -11.81 -4.08
N ALA A 33 5.54 -11.86 -2.81
CA ALA A 33 4.15 -11.78 -2.40
C ALA A 33 3.92 -10.66 -1.39
N ALA A 34 2.75 -10.06 -1.42
CA ALA A 34 2.38 -8.98 -0.52
C ALA A 34 2.31 -9.44 0.96
N GLY A 35 2.46 -8.51 1.89
CA GLY A 35 2.09 -8.77 3.28
C GLY A 35 0.60 -9.11 3.37
N ILE A 36 -0.24 -8.26 2.80
CA ILE A 36 -1.68 -8.46 2.66
C ILE A 36 -2.05 -8.21 1.20
N GLY A 37 -2.65 -9.19 0.53
CA GLY A 37 -3.13 -9.05 -0.85
C GLY A 37 -2.69 -10.16 -1.79
N GLY A 38 -1.98 -9.82 -2.87
CA GLY A 38 -1.61 -10.76 -3.93
C GLY A 38 -0.39 -11.62 -3.60
N GLY A 39 -0.43 -12.89 -4.00
CA GLY A 39 0.74 -13.74 -4.15
C GLY A 39 1.59 -13.35 -5.37
N PHE A 40 2.55 -14.16 -5.75
CA PHE A 40 3.36 -13.92 -6.95
C PHE A 40 2.47 -13.75 -8.19
N GLN A 41 2.66 -12.64 -8.93
CA GLN A 41 1.83 -12.19 -10.06
C GLN A 41 0.34 -11.98 -9.71
N GLY A 42 -0.01 -12.00 -8.43
CA GLY A 42 -1.36 -11.78 -7.96
C GLY A 42 -1.63 -10.31 -7.63
N ASN A 43 -2.81 -9.84 -7.99
CA ASN A 43 -3.28 -8.53 -7.59
C ASN A 43 -3.77 -8.55 -6.13
N GLY A 44 -3.57 -7.43 -5.43
CA GLY A 44 -4.23 -7.17 -4.15
C GLY A 44 -5.39 -6.22 -4.36
N GLU A 45 -6.59 -6.77 -4.53
CA GLU A 45 -7.78 -5.99 -4.91
C GLU A 45 -8.85 -6.01 -3.85
N ASN A 46 -9.67 -4.94 -3.78
CA ASN A 46 -10.84 -4.87 -2.92
C ASN A 46 -10.50 -5.14 -1.44
N ILE A 47 -9.51 -4.44 -0.92
CA ILE A 47 -9.08 -4.53 0.48
C ILE A 47 -9.61 -3.33 1.24
N THR A 48 -10.34 -3.57 2.33
CA THR A 48 -10.90 -2.53 3.18
C THR A 48 -10.40 -2.70 4.62
N ILE A 49 -9.85 -1.63 5.21
CA ILE A 49 -9.40 -1.60 6.60
C ILE A 49 -10.19 -0.54 7.34
N THR A 50 -10.94 -0.95 8.36
CA THR A 50 -11.81 -0.05 9.13
C THR A 50 -11.40 0.10 10.60
N GLY A 51 -10.48 -0.74 11.10
CA GLY A 51 -10.04 -0.69 12.49
C GLY A 51 -8.92 -1.66 12.81
N GLY A 52 -8.51 -1.67 14.07
CA GLY A 52 -7.42 -2.49 14.58
C GLY A 52 -6.03 -1.96 14.26
N THR A 53 -5.02 -2.70 14.67
CA THR A 53 -3.61 -2.44 14.33
C THR A 53 -3.15 -3.44 13.29
N VAL A 54 -2.80 -2.96 12.09
CA VAL A 54 -2.37 -3.78 10.97
C VAL A 54 -0.91 -3.50 10.67
N THR A 55 -0.07 -4.51 10.72
CA THR A 55 1.33 -4.45 10.29
C THR A 55 1.51 -5.40 9.12
N ALA A 56 1.78 -4.85 7.94
CA ALA A 56 1.93 -5.61 6.72
C ALA A 56 3.31 -5.37 6.10
N THR A 57 4.07 -6.45 5.93
CA THR A 57 5.40 -6.39 5.31
C THR A 57 5.38 -7.20 4.02
N GLY A 58 5.60 -6.53 2.90
CA GLY A 58 5.78 -7.19 1.60
C GLY A 58 7.09 -7.95 1.53
N GLY A 59 7.12 -8.98 0.72
CA GLY A 59 8.35 -9.64 0.33
C GLY A 59 9.24 -8.72 -0.52
N PHE A 60 10.35 -9.24 -1.03
CA PHE A 60 11.37 -8.43 -1.71
C PHE A 60 10.82 -7.57 -2.85
N SER A 61 9.92 -8.11 -3.67
CA SER A 61 9.39 -7.42 -4.87
C SER A 61 7.88 -7.11 -4.79
N ALA A 62 7.29 -7.11 -3.61
CA ALA A 62 5.84 -7.00 -3.46
C ALA A 62 5.44 -5.91 -2.48
N ALA A 63 4.22 -5.42 -2.59
CA ALA A 63 3.69 -4.39 -1.70
C ALA A 63 3.54 -4.87 -0.25
N GLY A 64 3.59 -3.94 0.70
CA GLY A 64 3.14 -4.21 2.06
C GLY A 64 1.67 -4.62 2.07
N ILE A 65 0.80 -3.77 1.50
CA ILE A 65 -0.61 -4.03 1.26
C ILE A 65 -0.88 -3.79 -0.23
N GLY A 66 -1.35 -4.82 -0.95
CA GLY A 66 -1.68 -4.72 -2.36
C GLY A 66 -1.13 -5.84 -3.22
N GLY A 67 -0.46 -5.50 -4.32
CA GLY A 67 0.02 -6.47 -5.31
C GLY A 67 1.25 -7.25 -4.88
N GLY A 68 1.33 -8.50 -5.30
CA GLY A 68 2.58 -9.24 -5.37
C GLY A 68 3.48 -8.69 -6.50
N ARG A 69 4.62 -9.29 -6.73
CA ARG A 69 5.48 -8.93 -7.89
C ARG A 69 4.64 -9.00 -9.18
N GLU A 70 4.72 -7.97 -10.01
CA GLU A 70 3.95 -7.79 -11.25
C GLU A 70 2.43 -7.65 -11.01
N GLY A 71 1.99 -7.63 -9.75
CA GLY A 71 0.59 -7.46 -9.37
C GLY A 71 0.23 -6.02 -9.00
N LYS A 72 -0.98 -5.63 -9.32
CA LYS A 72 -1.54 -4.33 -8.95
C LYS A 72 -2.05 -4.34 -7.50
N GLY A 73 -1.99 -3.18 -6.85
CA GLY A 73 -2.79 -2.89 -5.66
C GLY A 73 -3.98 -2.02 -6.07
N GLU A 74 -5.19 -2.55 -6.03
CA GLU A 74 -6.35 -1.89 -6.59
C GLU A 74 -7.55 -1.88 -5.64
N ASN A 75 -8.32 -0.79 -5.64
CA ASN A 75 -9.50 -0.64 -4.78
C ASN A 75 -9.18 -0.88 -3.30
N ILE A 76 -8.14 -0.22 -2.80
CA ILE A 76 -7.73 -0.30 -1.39
C ILE A 76 -8.34 0.87 -0.64
N THR A 77 -9.14 0.58 0.40
CA THR A 77 -9.82 1.60 1.19
C THR A 77 -9.44 1.50 2.67
N ILE A 78 -9.00 2.61 3.25
CA ILE A 78 -8.69 2.70 4.69
C ILE A 78 -9.55 3.79 5.30
N THR A 79 -10.41 3.41 6.24
CA THR A 79 -11.32 4.34 6.93
C THR A 79 -11.01 4.49 8.41
N GLY A 80 -10.14 3.65 8.97
CA GLY A 80 -9.79 3.67 10.39
C GLY A 80 -8.66 2.71 10.74
N GLY A 81 -8.33 2.65 12.01
CA GLY A 81 -7.25 1.81 12.55
C GLY A 81 -5.86 2.44 12.47
N THR A 82 -4.87 1.67 12.88
CA THR A 82 -3.45 1.99 12.73
C THR A 82 -2.83 1.02 11.73
N VAL A 83 -2.37 1.54 10.61
CA VAL A 83 -1.85 0.73 9.50
C VAL A 83 -0.38 1.05 9.27
N ASN A 84 0.47 0.05 9.39
CA ASN A 84 1.89 0.12 9.06
C ASN A 84 2.17 -0.83 7.89
N ALA A 85 2.46 -0.28 6.72
CA ALA A 85 2.70 -1.03 5.51
C ALA A 85 4.09 -0.73 4.96
N THR A 86 4.91 -1.75 4.83
CA THR A 86 6.30 -1.62 4.37
C THR A 86 6.63 -2.61 3.28
N SER A 87 7.53 -2.23 2.40
CA SER A 87 8.07 -3.10 1.35
C SER A 87 9.57 -2.91 1.19
N ASN A 88 10.25 -3.86 0.54
CA ASN A 88 11.66 -3.73 0.17
C ASN A 88 11.86 -3.15 -1.24
N ASP A 89 11.00 -3.48 -2.21
CA ASP A 89 11.10 -2.97 -3.59
C ASP A 89 9.72 -2.75 -4.28
N GLY A 90 8.62 -2.99 -3.57
CA GLY A 90 7.26 -2.60 -3.97
C GLY A 90 6.77 -1.37 -3.21
N ALA A 91 5.55 -0.95 -3.46
CA ALA A 91 4.91 0.11 -2.68
C ALA A 91 4.63 -0.32 -1.24
N GLY A 92 4.62 0.62 -0.30
CA GLY A 92 4.08 0.34 1.03
C GLY A 92 2.62 -0.09 0.92
N ILE A 93 1.80 0.74 0.25
CA ILE A 93 0.41 0.43 -0.10
C ILE A 93 0.24 0.64 -1.60
N GLY A 94 -0.12 -0.41 -2.35
CA GLY A 94 -0.35 -0.34 -3.79
C GLY A 94 0.27 -1.47 -4.58
N GLY A 95 1.02 -1.15 -5.65
CA GLY A 95 1.60 -2.14 -6.55
C GLY A 95 2.88 -2.81 -6.03
N GLY A 96 3.10 -4.05 -6.41
CA GLY A 96 4.41 -4.67 -6.33
C GLY A 96 5.35 -4.17 -7.43
N LEU A 97 6.53 -4.74 -7.55
CA LEU A 97 7.45 -4.47 -8.66
C LEU A 97 6.71 -4.62 -10.00
N GLN A 98 6.74 -3.61 -10.86
CA GLN A 98 6.00 -3.48 -12.12
C GLN A 98 4.47 -3.45 -11.97
N GLY A 99 3.97 -3.30 -10.75
CA GLY A 99 2.54 -3.18 -10.48
C GLY A 99 2.10 -1.75 -10.20
N ASN A 100 0.93 -1.38 -10.70
CA ASN A 100 0.32 -0.08 -10.40
C ASN A 100 -0.35 -0.10 -9.02
N GLY A 101 -0.43 1.08 -8.39
CA GLY A 101 -1.35 1.33 -7.30
C GLY A 101 -2.53 2.16 -7.80
N GLU A 102 -3.73 1.59 -7.82
CA GLU A 102 -4.90 2.21 -8.45
C GLU A 102 -6.08 2.29 -7.48
N ASN A 103 -6.85 3.38 -7.53
CA ASN A 103 -8.07 3.55 -6.74
C ASN A 103 -7.84 3.34 -5.23
N ILE A 104 -6.84 4.01 -4.68
CA ILE A 104 -6.50 3.95 -3.25
C ILE A 104 -7.19 5.10 -2.53
N THR A 105 -8.03 4.79 -1.53
CA THR A 105 -8.80 5.78 -0.79
C THR A 105 -8.51 5.71 0.71
N ILE A 106 -8.12 6.84 1.30
CA ILE A 106 -7.91 6.96 2.74
C ILE A 106 -8.80 8.07 3.28
N THR A 107 -9.73 7.71 4.16
CA THR A 107 -10.69 8.66 4.77
C THR A 107 -10.50 8.80 6.28
N GLY A 108 -9.65 7.98 6.90
CA GLY A 108 -9.41 8.01 8.34
C GLY A 108 -8.28 7.07 8.76
N GLY A 109 -8.07 7.00 10.07
CA GLY A 109 -7.01 6.17 10.66
C GLY A 109 -5.64 6.85 10.72
N THR A 110 -4.67 6.10 11.24
CA THR A 110 -3.25 6.48 11.24
C THR A 110 -2.52 5.51 10.31
N VAL A 111 -2.03 6.02 9.18
CA VAL A 111 -1.42 5.22 8.12
C VAL A 111 0.04 5.60 7.96
N THR A 112 0.92 4.63 8.08
CA THR A 112 2.33 4.75 7.74
C THR A 112 2.63 3.78 6.59
N ALA A 113 3.01 4.33 5.45
CA ALA A 113 3.30 3.56 4.26
C ALA A 113 4.74 3.87 3.80
N THR A 114 5.59 2.85 3.78
CA THR A 114 6.98 2.99 3.35
C THR A 114 7.22 2.12 2.13
N GLY A 115 7.50 2.77 1.03
CA GLY A 115 7.89 2.12 -0.22
C GLY A 115 9.31 1.57 -0.15
N GLY A 116 9.55 0.54 -0.91
CA GLY A 116 10.87 -0.04 -1.07
C GLY A 116 11.78 0.81 -1.96
N PHE A 117 12.98 0.31 -2.24
CA PHE A 117 14.07 1.06 -2.88
C PHE A 117 13.66 1.81 -4.15
N SER A 118 12.77 1.25 -4.96
CA SER A 118 12.37 1.83 -6.26
C SER A 118 10.86 2.14 -6.36
N ALA A 119 10.17 2.30 -5.24
CA ALA A 119 8.72 2.40 -5.22
C ALA A 119 8.19 3.56 -4.38
N ALA A 120 6.94 3.92 -4.63
CA ALA A 120 6.23 4.91 -3.83
C ALA A 120 5.85 4.38 -2.44
N GLY A 121 5.68 5.28 -1.47
CA GLY A 121 5.05 4.92 -0.19
C GLY A 121 3.62 4.44 -0.40
N ILE A 122 2.81 5.24 -1.10
CA ILE A 122 1.44 4.91 -1.53
C ILE A 122 1.37 5.09 -3.05
N GLY A 123 1.03 4.02 -3.78
CA GLY A 123 0.87 4.05 -5.23
C GLY A 123 1.61 2.95 -5.96
N GLY A 124 2.43 3.30 -6.96
CA GLY A 124 3.11 2.33 -7.79
C GLY A 124 4.35 1.70 -7.17
N GLY A 125 4.60 0.46 -7.49
CA GLY A 125 5.90 -0.16 -7.32
C GLY A 125 6.89 0.36 -8.38
N ARG A 126 8.10 -0.17 -8.43
CA ARG A 126 9.06 0.16 -9.49
C ARG A 126 8.40 -0.06 -10.86
N GLU A 127 8.53 0.92 -11.76
CA GLU A 127 7.89 0.91 -13.09
C GLU A 127 6.35 0.83 -13.04
N GLY A 128 5.75 1.06 -11.87
CA GLY A 128 4.30 1.08 -11.66
C GLY A 128 3.77 2.49 -11.42
N LYS A 129 2.63 2.82 -11.99
CA LYS A 129 1.95 4.09 -11.80
C LYS A 129 1.21 4.14 -10.46
N GLY A 130 1.05 5.36 -9.94
CA GLY A 130 0.11 5.64 -8.85
C GLY A 130 -1.08 6.43 -9.39
N GLU A 131 -2.26 5.81 -9.48
CA GLU A 131 -3.41 6.41 -10.16
C GLU A 131 -4.64 6.48 -9.24
N ASN A 132 -5.39 7.58 -9.35
CA ASN A 132 -6.66 7.77 -8.62
C ASN A 132 -6.49 7.57 -7.10
N ILE A 133 -5.53 8.27 -6.50
CA ILE A 133 -5.27 8.21 -5.06
C ILE A 133 -6.00 9.36 -4.38
N THR A 134 -6.89 9.05 -3.45
CA THR A 134 -7.72 10.05 -2.75
C THR A 134 -7.52 9.96 -1.24
N ILE A 135 -7.15 11.08 -0.62
CA ILE A 135 -7.02 11.21 0.84
C ILE A 135 -7.93 12.34 1.30
N THR A 136 -8.94 12.01 2.11
CA THR A 136 -9.91 12.99 2.63
C THR A 136 -9.87 13.10 4.15
N GLY A 137 -9.08 12.29 4.85
CA GLY A 137 -8.97 12.30 6.30
C GLY A 137 -7.86 11.41 6.83
N GLY A 138 -7.74 11.36 8.16
CA GLY A 138 -6.73 10.57 8.84
C GLY A 138 -5.38 11.28 9.02
N THR A 139 -4.43 10.56 9.60
CA THR A 139 -3.02 10.96 9.69
C THR A 139 -2.21 10.01 8.81
N VAL A 140 -1.66 10.53 7.72
CA VAL A 140 -0.98 9.73 6.70
C VAL A 140 0.48 10.16 6.60
N THR A 141 1.38 9.21 6.79
CA THR A 141 2.81 9.37 6.53
C THR A 141 3.21 8.40 5.43
N ALA A 142 3.58 8.94 4.29
CA ALA A 142 3.97 8.16 3.12
C ALA A 142 5.40 8.51 2.72
N ALA A 143 6.29 7.53 2.75
CA ALA A 143 7.69 7.68 2.36
C ALA A 143 7.99 6.83 1.14
N GLY A 144 8.46 7.46 0.07
CA GLY A 144 8.99 6.76 -1.10
C GLY A 144 10.41 6.28 -0.87
N GLY A 145 10.80 5.24 -1.58
CA GLY A 145 12.19 4.81 -1.63
C GLY A 145 13.06 5.76 -2.47
N PHE A 146 14.28 5.36 -2.70
CA PHE A 146 15.32 6.15 -3.37
C PHE A 146 14.86 6.73 -4.72
N GLY A 147 14.75 8.07 -4.80
CA GLY A 147 14.28 8.77 -6.00
C GLY A 147 12.79 8.65 -6.33
N ASN A 148 11.96 8.21 -5.40
CA ASN A 148 10.53 7.95 -5.66
C ASN A 148 9.61 8.79 -4.80
N ALA A 149 8.37 8.93 -5.25
CA ALA A 149 7.35 9.72 -4.57
C ALA A 149 6.93 9.10 -3.23
N GLY A 150 6.63 9.93 -2.23
CA GLY A 150 5.88 9.47 -1.06
C GLY A 150 4.49 8.95 -1.46
N ILE A 151 3.79 9.71 -2.33
CA ILE A 151 2.50 9.32 -2.90
C ILE A 151 2.58 9.54 -4.41
N GLY A 152 2.35 8.50 -5.21
CA GLY A 152 2.41 8.57 -6.67
C GLY A 152 2.99 7.35 -7.36
N GLY A 153 3.72 7.55 -8.45
CA GLY A 153 4.39 6.49 -9.18
C GLY A 153 5.71 6.06 -8.55
N GLY A 154 6.16 4.88 -8.84
CA GLY A 154 7.51 4.41 -8.56
C GLY A 154 8.51 4.84 -9.64
N ASN A 155 9.73 4.31 -9.56
CA ASN A 155 10.82 4.67 -10.47
C ASN A 155 10.42 4.47 -11.94
N GLY A 156 10.55 5.55 -12.72
CA GLY A 156 10.24 5.55 -14.14
C GLY A 156 8.74 5.65 -14.48
N SER A 157 7.88 5.94 -13.50
CA SER A 157 6.44 6.00 -13.73
C SER A 157 5.78 7.21 -13.08
N ASP A 158 4.60 7.57 -13.57
CA ASP A 158 3.89 8.78 -13.19
C ASP A 158 2.92 8.55 -12.02
N GLY A 159 2.62 9.65 -11.30
CA GLY A 159 1.47 9.75 -10.40
C GLY A 159 0.36 10.56 -11.08
N GLU A 160 -0.84 9.99 -11.19
CA GLU A 160 -1.97 10.61 -11.89
C GLU A 160 -3.22 10.69 -10.98
N ASN A 161 -3.99 11.77 -11.10
CA ASN A 161 -5.26 11.96 -10.37
C ASN A 161 -5.11 11.79 -8.84
N ILE A 162 -4.12 12.44 -8.25
CA ILE A 162 -3.91 12.42 -6.81
C ILE A 162 -4.67 13.59 -6.18
N THR A 163 -5.60 13.29 -5.27
CA THR A 163 -6.45 14.28 -4.60
C THR A 163 -6.30 14.19 -3.09
N ILE A 164 -5.91 15.28 -2.46
CA ILE A 164 -5.82 15.39 -0.99
C ILE A 164 -6.68 16.57 -0.57
N THR A 165 -7.79 16.31 0.12
CA THR A 165 -8.75 17.35 0.54
C THR A 165 -8.93 17.44 2.06
N GLY A 166 -8.28 16.56 2.83
CA GLY A 166 -8.36 16.55 4.28
C GLY A 166 -7.31 15.67 4.94
N GLY A 167 -7.33 15.65 6.27
CA GLY A 167 -6.36 14.91 7.07
C GLY A 167 -5.05 15.67 7.31
N SER A 168 -4.14 15.01 8.02
CA SER A 168 -2.75 15.42 8.19
C SER A 168 -1.87 14.50 7.35
N VAL A 169 -1.34 15.02 6.25
CA VAL A 169 -0.59 14.21 5.28
C VAL A 169 0.85 14.68 5.21
N THR A 170 1.77 13.77 5.44
CA THR A 170 3.21 13.94 5.20
C THR A 170 3.65 12.98 4.11
N ALA A 171 3.96 13.51 2.95
CA ALA A 171 4.51 12.74 1.83
C ALA A 171 5.98 13.13 1.64
N THR A 172 6.87 12.16 1.75
CA THR A 172 8.33 12.38 1.62
C THR A 172 8.84 11.57 0.44
N GLY A 173 9.44 12.24 -0.53
CA GLY A 173 10.19 11.58 -1.60
C GLY A 173 11.54 11.07 -1.09
N GLY A 174 12.06 10.01 -1.69
CA GLY A 174 13.38 9.49 -1.38
C GLY A 174 14.50 10.45 -1.84
N GLU A 175 15.68 10.30 -1.26
CA GLU A 175 16.85 11.06 -1.68
C GLU A 175 17.14 10.87 -3.18
N PHE A 176 17.56 11.95 -3.88
CA PHE A 176 17.70 12.08 -5.33
C PHE A 176 16.41 12.19 -6.16
N ALA A 177 15.25 12.42 -5.55
CA ALA A 177 14.17 13.07 -6.26
C ALA A 177 14.57 14.55 -6.48
N ALA A 178 15.28 14.82 -7.59
CA ALA A 178 15.56 16.16 -8.03
C ALA A 178 14.47 16.63 -8.99
#